data_66d2885ffa6bd22a449740bb09146125
#
_entry.id   66d2885ffa6bd22a449740bb09146125
#
_cell.length_a   1.000
_cell.length_b   1.000
_cell.length_c   1.000
_cell.angle_alpha   90.00
_cell.angle_beta   90.00
_cell.angle_gamma   90.00
#
_symmetry.space_group_name_H-M   'P 1'
#
loop_
_entity.id
_entity.type
_entity.pdbx_description
1 polymer ?
#
loop_
_entity_poly.entity_id
_entity_poly.type
_entity_poly.pdbx_seq_one_letter_code
_entity_poly.pdbx_strand_id
1 'polypeptide(L)'
;RPPRSTLFPYTTLFRSDVVGHYAHLTFPTERFRTHTPDGKALIDAYDQIVNSEMELMGLYKYNKLFKNRMYLHVMYTSYMYATSYHTAYNDGTLAELCNVDKLKTSACWGPAHEIGHCNQTRPGLKWLGTTEVTNNIMSEYIQTTIFGQPSRLQTEDMGDGSRNRYSKAWTQIIAAGAPHGNFGSDSDVFCKLVPFWQLELY
;
A
#
# COMPACT_ATOMS: atom_id res chain seq x y z
N ARG A 1 -30.40 -38.57 8.59
CA ARG A 1 -29.77 -37.25 8.78
C ARG A 1 -28.53 -37.22 7.91
N PRO A 2 -28.35 -36.23 7.02
CA PRO A 2 -27.10 -36.09 6.31
C PRO A 2 -25.98 -35.78 7.30
N PRO A 3 -24.74 -36.21 7.05
CA PRO A 3 -23.61 -35.88 7.91
C PRO A 3 -23.44 -34.33 7.92
N ARG A 4 -23.31 -33.78 9.11
CA ARG A 4 -22.93 -32.36 9.25
C ARG A 4 -21.56 -32.20 8.61
N SER A 5 -21.48 -31.41 7.56
CA SER A 5 -20.19 -31.09 6.97
C SER A 5 -19.37 -30.26 7.98
N THR A 6 -18.32 -30.87 8.46
CA THR A 6 -17.34 -30.26 9.39
C THR A 6 -16.36 -29.33 8.67
N LEU A 7 -16.76 -28.71 7.55
CA LEU A 7 -15.79 -28.24 6.57
C LEU A 7 -15.29 -26.83 6.77
N PHE A 8 -15.82 -26.00 7.69
CA PHE A 8 -15.20 -24.69 7.98
C PHE A 8 -15.45 -24.32 9.45
N PRO A 9 -14.43 -23.90 10.18
CA PRO A 9 -14.66 -23.27 11.47
C PRO A 9 -15.54 -22.02 11.24
N TYR A 10 -16.58 -21.88 12.01
CA TYR A 10 -17.56 -20.77 11.90
C TYR A 10 -16.92 -19.38 11.91
N THR A 11 -15.71 -19.25 12.45
CA THR A 11 -14.92 -18.01 12.52
C THR A 11 -14.49 -17.46 11.16
N THR A 12 -14.33 -18.30 10.12
CA THR A 12 -13.96 -17.85 8.77
C THR A 12 -15.15 -17.41 7.91
N LEU A 13 -16.38 -17.66 8.37
CA LEU A 13 -17.60 -17.32 7.64
C LEU A 13 -18.09 -15.90 7.93
N PHE A 14 -17.72 -15.34 9.07
CA PHE A 14 -18.19 -14.02 9.47
C PHE A 14 -17.18 -12.94 9.10
N ARG A 15 -17.64 -11.98 8.33
CA ARG A 15 -16.94 -10.74 8.04
C ARG A 15 -17.65 -9.60 8.74
N SER A 16 -16.88 -8.61 9.16
CA SER A 16 -17.39 -7.35 9.69
C SER A 16 -16.98 -6.22 8.78
N ASP A 17 -17.87 -5.26 8.64
CA ASP A 17 -17.61 -4.02 7.96
C ASP A 17 -17.25 -2.94 8.99
N VAL A 18 -16.13 -2.25 8.74
CA VAL A 18 -15.73 -1.05 9.46
C VAL A 18 -15.69 0.08 8.46
N VAL A 19 -16.56 1.06 8.64
CA VAL A 19 -16.84 2.09 7.64
C VAL A 19 -16.42 3.45 8.17
N GLY A 20 -15.45 4.07 7.49
CA GLY A 20 -14.96 5.41 7.74
C GLY A 20 -15.58 6.45 6.82
N HIS A 21 -14.93 7.60 6.75
CA HIS A 21 -15.32 8.65 5.83
C HIS A 21 -14.89 8.34 4.39
N TYR A 22 -13.63 7.88 4.23
CA TYR A 22 -13.00 7.61 2.94
C TYR A 22 -12.76 6.12 2.68
N ALA A 23 -12.64 5.30 3.71
CA ALA A 23 -12.36 3.87 3.63
C ALA A 23 -13.53 3.01 4.10
N HIS A 24 -13.62 1.79 3.53
CA HIS A 24 -14.55 0.76 3.93
C HIS A 24 -13.80 -0.58 3.98
N LEU A 25 -13.64 -1.12 5.18
CA LEU A 25 -12.94 -2.38 5.43
C LEU A 25 -13.94 -3.52 5.58
N THR A 26 -13.75 -4.62 4.86
CA THR A 26 -14.51 -5.87 5.02
C THR A 26 -13.53 -7.00 5.29
N PHE A 27 -13.24 -7.27 6.55
CA PHE A 27 -12.30 -8.31 6.98
C PHE A 27 -12.98 -9.36 7.88
N PRO A 28 -12.37 -10.53 8.12
CA PRO A 28 -12.92 -11.52 9.04
C PRO A 28 -13.09 -10.92 10.45
N THR A 29 -14.26 -11.14 11.03
CA THR A 29 -14.61 -10.65 12.37
C THR A 29 -13.55 -11.04 13.40
N GLU A 30 -13.00 -12.24 13.29
CA GLU A 30 -11.97 -12.73 14.20
C GLU A 30 -10.67 -11.92 14.11
N ARG A 31 -10.30 -11.43 12.91
CA ARG A 31 -9.12 -10.58 12.74
C ARG A 31 -9.29 -9.26 13.48
N PHE A 32 -10.46 -8.63 13.40
CA PHE A 32 -10.76 -7.43 14.17
C PHE A 32 -10.75 -7.72 15.68
N ARG A 33 -11.40 -8.78 16.13
CA ARG A 33 -11.43 -9.14 17.55
C ARG A 33 -10.04 -9.34 18.16
N THR A 34 -9.16 -10.01 17.40
CA THR A 34 -7.84 -10.39 17.90
C THR A 34 -6.83 -9.25 17.83
N HIS A 35 -6.92 -8.39 16.80
CA HIS A 35 -5.85 -7.46 16.47
C HIS A 35 -6.24 -5.98 16.57
N THR A 36 -7.53 -5.65 16.75
CA THR A 36 -8.02 -4.27 16.75
C THR A 36 -8.58 -3.90 18.12
N PRO A 37 -7.75 -3.39 19.05
CA PRO A 37 -8.22 -2.93 20.34
C PRO A 37 -9.11 -1.68 20.24
N ASP A 38 -8.88 -0.84 19.22
CA ASP A 38 -9.65 0.37 18.94
C ASP A 38 -10.01 0.44 17.45
N GLY A 39 -11.24 0.05 17.13
CA GLY A 39 -11.76 0.06 15.77
C GLY A 39 -11.93 1.48 15.18
N LYS A 40 -12.15 2.49 16.04
CA LYS A 40 -12.22 3.88 15.60
C LYS A 40 -10.85 4.37 15.16
N ALA A 41 -9.82 4.15 15.97
CA ALA A 41 -8.46 4.52 15.63
C ALA A 41 -7.96 3.81 14.36
N LEU A 42 -8.35 2.54 14.15
CA LEU A 42 -7.99 1.80 12.96
C LEU A 42 -8.61 2.43 11.71
N ILE A 43 -9.92 2.69 11.72
CA ILE A 43 -10.57 3.23 10.53
C ILE A 43 -10.14 4.67 10.24
N ASP A 44 -9.85 5.46 11.27
CA ASP A 44 -9.30 6.81 11.10
C ASP A 44 -7.92 6.77 10.44
N ALA A 45 -7.10 5.77 10.74
CA ALA A 45 -5.80 5.60 10.09
C ALA A 45 -5.96 5.23 8.60
N TYR A 46 -6.90 4.37 8.25
CA TYR A 46 -7.21 4.08 6.85
C TYR A 46 -7.82 5.28 6.11
N ASP A 47 -8.71 6.02 6.75
CA ASP A 47 -9.24 7.28 6.22
C ASP A 47 -8.10 8.28 5.95
N GLN A 48 -7.14 8.37 6.86
CA GLN A 48 -5.96 9.22 6.69
C GLN A 48 -5.12 8.80 5.48
N ILE A 49 -4.87 7.49 5.28
CA ILE A 49 -4.14 6.99 4.09
C ILE A 49 -4.88 7.42 2.82
N VAL A 50 -6.16 7.06 2.69
CA VAL A 50 -6.96 7.35 1.48
C VAL A 50 -7.04 8.84 1.20
N ASN A 51 -7.32 9.65 2.24
CA ASN A 51 -7.43 11.10 2.10
C ASN A 51 -6.11 11.74 1.67
N SER A 52 -5.00 11.34 2.32
CA SER A 52 -3.69 11.91 2.03
C SER A 52 -3.21 11.58 0.61
N GLU A 53 -3.51 10.39 0.09
CA GLU A 53 -3.23 10.07 -1.31
C GLU A 53 -4.08 10.91 -2.28
N MET A 54 -5.35 11.14 -1.97
CA MET A 54 -6.19 12.04 -2.77
C MET A 54 -5.69 13.48 -2.76
N GLU A 55 -5.18 13.95 -1.63
CA GLU A 55 -4.56 15.28 -1.50
C GLU A 55 -3.27 15.37 -2.33
N LEU A 56 -2.37 14.40 -2.20
CA LEU A 56 -1.13 14.31 -2.96
C LEU A 56 -1.39 14.34 -4.47
N MET A 57 -2.41 13.61 -4.93
CA MET A 57 -2.83 13.59 -6.33
C MET A 57 -3.55 14.88 -6.79
N GLY A 58 -3.77 15.84 -5.90
CA GLY A 58 -4.46 17.08 -6.20
C GLY A 58 -5.96 16.92 -6.51
N LEU A 59 -6.59 15.82 -6.11
CA LEU A 59 -7.99 15.53 -6.45
C LEU A 59 -8.94 16.59 -5.87
N TYR A 60 -8.61 17.17 -4.73
CA TYR A 60 -9.33 18.31 -4.16
C TYR A 60 -9.23 19.56 -5.04
N LYS A 61 -8.00 19.89 -5.45
CA LYS A 61 -7.72 21.07 -6.28
C LYS A 61 -8.48 21.03 -7.60
N TYR A 62 -8.63 19.85 -8.18
CA TYR A 62 -9.26 19.67 -9.50
C TYR A 62 -10.72 19.19 -9.41
N ASN A 63 -11.29 19.11 -8.20
CA ASN A 63 -12.66 18.61 -7.96
C ASN A 63 -12.90 17.22 -8.59
N LYS A 64 -11.95 16.30 -8.36
CA LYS A 64 -11.94 14.92 -8.90
C LYS A 64 -11.96 13.86 -7.81
N LEU A 65 -12.46 14.19 -6.63
CA LEU A 65 -12.58 13.24 -5.52
C LEU A 65 -13.37 12.00 -5.90
N PHE A 66 -13.00 10.87 -5.37
CA PHE A 66 -13.81 9.67 -5.47
C PHE A 66 -15.15 9.89 -4.78
N LYS A 67 -16.21 9.47 -5.44
CA LYS A 67 -17.58 9.56 -4.89
C LYS A 67 -17.88 8.46 -3.89
N ASN A 68 -17.20 7.32 -4.03
CA ASN A 68 -17.36 6.16 -3.18
C ASN A 68 -16.15 6.05 -2.24
N ARG A 69 -16.35 5.39 -1.10
CA ARG A 69 -15.26 4.99 -0.22
C ARG A 69 -14.34 4.00 -0.93
N MET A 70 -13.05 4.08 -0.64
CA MET A 70 -12.11 3.04 -1.03
C MET A 70 -12.48 1.74 -0.32
N TYR A 71 -12.75 0.70 -1.08
CA TYR A 71 -13.16 -0.58 -0.55
C TYR A 71 -11.94 -1.50 -0.39
N LEU A 72 -11.71 -1.95 0.84
CA LEU A 72 -10.61 -2.83 1.20
C LEU A 72 -11.17 -4.14 1.75
N HIS A 73 -10.80 -5.28 1.19
CA HIS A 73 -11.36 -6.56 1.62
C HIS A 73 -10.32 -7.67 1.74
N VAL A 74 -10.70 -8.75 2.45
CA VAL A 74 -9.88 -9.95 2.59
C VAL A 74 -9.93 -10.81 1.33
N MET A 75 -8.79 -11.44 1.04
CA MET A 75 -8.69 -12.55 0.09
C MET A 75 -7.80 -13.67 0.62
N TYR A 76 -7.80 -14.84 -0.08
CA TYR A 76 -7.13 -16.04 0.39
C TYR A 76 -6.17 -16.65 -0.65
N THR A 77 -6.08 -16.09 -1.84
CA THR A 77 -5.40 -16.71 -2.99
C THR A 77 -4.11 -16.04 -3.43
N SER A 78 -3.94 -14.76 -3.15
CA SER A 78 -2.73 -14.00 -3.48
C SER A 78 -2.27 -13.18 -2.29
N TYR A 79 -1.20 -12.39 -2.45
CA TYR A 79 -0.65 -11.57 -1.36
C TYR A 79 -1.47 -10.29 -1.17
N MET A 80 -1.45 -9.41 -2.16
CA MET A 80 -2.24 -8.18 -2.22
C MET A 80 -2.51 -7.85 -3.69
N TYR A 81 -3.56 -7.11 -3.98
CA TYR A 81 -3.79 -6.54 -5.30
C TYR A 81 -4.77 -5.36 -5.25
N ALA A 82 -4.72 -4.53 -6.28
CA ALA A 82 -5.70 -3.49 -6.53
C ALA A 82 -6.42 -3.69 -7.87
N THR A 83 -7.64 -3.20 -7.92
CA THR A 83 -8.38 -2.97 -9.16
C THR A 83 -8.64 -1.48 -9.32
N SER A 84 -9.50 -1.08 -10.27
CA SER A 84 -9.85 0.34 -10.43
C SER A 84 -10.71 0.92 -9.29
N TYR A 85 -11.24 0.11 -8.39
CA TYR A 85 -12.22 0.54 -7.38
C TYR A 85 -12.11 -0.14 -6.02
N HIS A 86 -11.24 -1.13 -5.86
CA HIS A 86 -11.01 -1.80 -4.58
C HIS A 86 -9.61 -2.37 -4.47
N THR A 87 -9.23 -2.66 -3.23
CA THR A 87 -8.00 -3.36 -2.90
C THR A 87 -8.28 -4.61 -2.08
N ALA A 88 -7.43 -5.62 -2.19
CA ALA A 88 -7.60 -6.89 -1.50
C ALA A 88 -6.30 -7.34 -0.84
N TYR A 89 -6.41 -7.95 0.33
CA TYR A 89 -5.29 -8.31 1.19
C TYR A 89 -5.40 -9.76 1.65
N ASN A 90 -4.30 -10.49 1.62
CA ASN A 90 -4.29 -11.87 2.12
C ASN A 90 -4.64 -11.92 3.61
N ASP A 91 -5.44 -12.90 3.99
CA ASP A 91 -5.84 -13.12 5.39
C ASP A 91 -4.64 -13.17 6.36
N GLY A 92 -3.50 -13.73 5.91
CA GLY A 92 -2.27 -13.79 6.69
C GLY A 92 -1.67 -12.42 7.03
N THR A 93 -1.93 -11.37 6.23
CA THR A 93 -1.42 -10.01 6.48
C THR A 93 -2.29 -9.23 7.48
N LEU A 94 -3.50 -9.69 7.75
CA LEU A 94 -4.48 -8.94 8.56
C LEU A 94 -4.09 -8.84 10.03
N ALA A 95 -3.17 -9.68 10.54
CA ALA A 95 -2.63 -9.51 11.87
C ALA A 95 -1.89 -8.17 12.07
N GLU A 96 -1.34 -7.63 10.98
CA GLU A 96 -0.70 -6.31 10.98
C GLU A 96 -1.66 -5.22 10.52
N LEU A 97 -2.42 -5.48 9.47
CA LEU A 97 -3.33 -4.51 8.88
C LEU A 97 -4.55 -4.17 9.74
N CYS A 98 -4.94 -5.05 10.67
CA CYS A 98 -5.96 -4.79 11.68
C CYS A 98 -5.42 -4.19 12.99
N ASN A 99 -4.10 -4.00 13.10
CA ASN A 99 -3.46 -3.37 14.26
C ASN A 99 -3.02 -1.95 13.91
N VAL A 100 -3.62 -0.96 14.55
CA VAL A 100 -3.39 0.46 14.21
C VAL A 100 -1.94 0.90 14.42
N ASP A 101 -1.26 0.39 15.45
CA ASP A 101 0.13 0.75 15.72
C ASP A 101 1.06 0.16 14.66
N LYS A 102 0.84 -1.09 14.28
CA LYS A 102 1.57 -1.71 13.17
C LYS A 102 1.26 -1.04 11.84
N LEU A 103 -0.01 -0.73 11.59
CA LEU A 103 -0.42 -0.02 10.37
C LEU A 103 0.31 1.32 10.23
N LYS A 104 0.46 2.08 11.31
CA LYS A 104 1.13 3.39 11.29
C LYS A 104 2.67 3.31 11.32
N THR A 105 3.23 2.15 11.57
CA THR A 105 4.69 1.99 11.67
C THR A 105 5.26 1.12 10.56
N SER A 106 5.02 -0.18 10.59
CA SER A 106 5.68 -1.14 9.69
C SER A 106 4.81 -1.61 8.53
N ALA A 107 3.47 -1.51 8.65
CA ALA A 107 2.54 -2.15 7.72
C ALA A 107 1.81 -1.20 6.77
N CYS A 108 2.02 0.11 6.85
CA CYS A 108 1.33 1.10 6.00
C CYS A 108 1.65 0.95 4.51
N TRP A 109 2.83 0.44 4.19
CA TRP A 109 3.30 0.36 2.80
C TRP A 109 2.35 -0.43 1.90
N GLY A 110 1.91 -1.62 2.34
CA GLY A 110 1.02 -2.47 1.55
C GLY A 110 -0.32 -1.78 1.19
N PRO A 111 -1.09 -1.31 2.17
CA PRO A 111 -2.31 -0.56 1.89
C PRO A 111 -2.09 0.67 1.01
N ALA A 112 -1.08 1.49 1.29
CA ALA A 112 -0.77 2.67 0.48
C ALA A 112 -0.31 2.29 -0.94
N HIS A 113 0.39 1.18 -1.13
CA HIS A 113 0.77 0.65 -2.44
C HIS A 113 -0.47 0.28 -3.27
N GLU A 114 -1.39 -0.48 -2.70
CA GLU A 114 -2.58 -0.92 -3.41
C GLU A 114 -3.56 0.24 -3.68
N ILE A 115 -3.76 1.13 -2.72
CA ILE A 115 -4.56 2.35 -2.92
C ILE A 115 -3.87 3.25 -3.96
N GLY A 116 -2.54 3.33 -3.92
CA GLY A 116 -1.72 4.02 -4.92
C GLY A 116 -1.99 3.54 -6.34
N HIS A 117 -2.20 2.25 -6.58
CA HIS A 117 -2.62 1.74 -7.88
C HIS A 117 -3.96 2.30 -8.35
N CYS A 118 -4.91 2.49 -7.43
CA CYS A 118 -6.19 3.13 -7.76
C CYS A 118 -6.01 4.61 -8.14
N ASN A 119 -4.98 5.26 -7.63
CA ASN A 119 -4.63 6.66 -7.90
C ASN A 119 -3.72 6.84 -9.12
N GLN A 120 -3.10 5.80 -9.65
CA GLN A 120 -2.24 5.87 -10.83
C GLN A 120 -3.06 6.19 -12.10
N THR A 121 -3.10 7.45 -12.49
CA THR A 121 -3.79 7.90 -13.70
C THR A 121 -2.95 7.69 -14.95
N ARG A 122 -3.61 7.40 -16.09
CA ARG A 122 -3.00 7.39 -17.42
C ARG A 122 -3.43 8.63 -18.20
N PRO A 123 -2.50 9.36 -18.82
CA PRO A 123 -1.05 9.12 -18.95
C PRO A 123 -0.22 9.67 -17.76
N GLY A 124 -0.82 10.27 -16.76
CA GLY A 124 -0.15 11.08 -15.73
C GLY A 124 0.99 10.37 -14.99
N LEU A 125 0.67 9.30 -14.23
CA LEU A 125 1.65 8.59 -13.38
C LEU A 125 1.94 7.16 -13.82
N LYS A 126 1.20 6.60 -14.78
CA LYS A 126 1.35 5.21 -15.19
C LYS A 126 1.90 5.12 -16.60
N TRP A 127 3.22 5.04 -16.70
CA TRP A 127 3.92 4.76 -17.96
C TRP A 127 4.23 3.28 -18.11
N LEU A 128 4.70 2.90 -19.29
CA LEU A 128 5.15 1.53 -19.53
C LEU A 128 6.32 1.17 -18.59
N GLY A 129 6.19 0.06 -17.88
CA GLY A 129 7.20 -0.40 -16.92
C GLY A 129 7.19 0.28 -15.55
N THR A 130 6.30 1.24 -15.29
CA THR A 130 6.25 1.96 -14.00
C THR A 130 5.07 1.59 -13.11
N THR A 131 4.31 0.57 -13.48
CA THR A 131 3.10 0.16 -12.73
C THR A 131 3.39 -0.08 -11.26
N GLU A 132 4.47 -0.83 -10.94
CA GLU A 132 4.90 -1.13 -9.56
C GLU A 132 5.95 -0.14 -9.03
N VAL A 133 6.11 1.00 -9.68
CA VAL A 133 7.08 2.02 -9.30
C VAL A 133 6.37 3.28 -8.81
N THR A 134 5.58 3.90 -9.67
CA THR A 134 4.99 5.22 -9.36
C THR A 134 3.83 5.16 -8.37
N ASN A 135 3.18 4.01 -8.19
CA ASN A 135 2.25 3.80 -7.07
C ASN A 135 2.97 3.89 -5.71
N ASN A 136 4.24 3.53 -5.65
CA ASN A 136 5.05 3.61 -4.43
C ASN A 136 5.46 5.04 -4.03
N ILE A 137 5.21 6.05 -4.86
CA ILE A 137 5.26 7.46 -4.43
C ILE A 137 4.27 7.67 -3.27
N MET A 138 3.05 7.11 -3.40
CA MET A 138 2.02 7.15 -2.36
C MET A 138 2.48 6.42 -1.10
N SER A 139 3.06 5.22 -1.25
CA SER A 139 3.55 4.44 -0.11
C SER A 139 4.65 5.16 0.66
N GLU A 140 5.61 5.75 -0.04
CA GLU A 140 6.70 6.50 0.57
C GLU A 140 6.18 7.78 1.25
N TYR A 141 5.25 8.48 0.62
CA TYR A 141 4.59 9.65 1.19
C TYR A 141 3.81 9.32 2.46
N ILE A 142 3.01 8.27 2.45
CA ILE A 142 2.27 7.81 3.63
C ILE A 142 3.24 7.42 4.75
N GLN A 143 4.28 6.65 4.42
CA GLN A 143 5.25 6.21 5.41
C GLN A 143 5.99 7.39 6.05
N THR A 144 6.54 8.27 5.23
CA THR A 144 7.47 9.31 5.72
C THR A 144 6.75 10.57 6.18
N THR A 145 5.85 11.11 5.37
CA THR A 145 5.21 12.40 5.62
C THR A 145 4.01 12.28 6.54
N ILE A 146 3.19 11.26 6.36
CA ILE A 146 1.94 11.12 7.11
C ILE A 146 2.17 10.41 8.44
N PHE A 147 2.92 9.31 8.45
CA PHE A 147 3.16 8.55 9.68
C PHE A 147 4.53 8.80 10.31
N GLY A 148 5.37 9.65 9.73
CA GLY A 148 6.64 10.08 10.30
C GLY A 148 7.67 8.96 10.45
N GLN A 149 7.55 7.89 9.66
CA GLN A 149 8.47 6.76 9.71
C GLN A 149 9.69 7.02 8.80
N PRO A 150 10.85 6.45 9.11
CA PRO A 150 12.01 6.55 8.22
C PRO A 150 11.70 6.02 6.82
N SER A 151 12.24 6.67 5.80
CA SER A 151 12.10 6.24 4.41
C SER A 151 12.65 4.84 4.20
N ARG A 152 11.87 3.96 3.60
CA ARG A 152 12.31 2.63 3.17
C ARG A 152 13.50 2.72 2.21
N LEU A 153 13.52 3.73 1.34
CA LEU A 153 14.63 3.95 0.39
C LEU A 153 15.97 4.23 1.08
N GLN A 154 15.94 4.74 2.32
CA GLN A 154 17.13 5.06 3.10
C GLN A 154 17.54 3.95 4.06
N THR A 155 16.60 3.18 4.58
CA THR A 155 16.82 2.29 5.72
C THR A 155 16.85 0.81 5.38
N GLU A 156 16.28 0.40 4.25
CA GLU A 156 16.22 -1.01 3.88
C GLU A 156 17.60 -1.53 3.46
N ASP A 157 18.05 -2.61 4.09
CA ASP A 157 19.30 -3.31 3.74
C ASP A 157 19.15 -3.96 2.37
N MET A 158 20.11 -3.68 1.49
CA MET A 158 20.11 -4.16 0.12
C MET A 158 20.66 -5.58 -0.04
N GLY A 159 21.43 -6.07 0.94
CA GLY A 159 22.06 -7.36 0.89
C GLY A 159 23.11 -7.56 -0.23
N ASP A 160 23.36 -6.54 -1.05
CA ASP A 160 24.27 -6.55 -2.21
C ASP A 160 25.52 -5.67 -2.02
N GLY A 161 25.73 -5.19 -0.80
CA GLY A 161 26.82 -4.27 -0.47
C GLY A 161 26.49 -2.79 -0.68
N SER A 162 25.37 -2.47 -1.27
CA SER A 162 24.88 -1.09 -1.33
C SER A 162 24.33 -0.66 0.02
N ARG A 163 24.61 0.56 0.43
CA ARG A 163 24.16 1.08 1.72
C ARG A 163 22.62 1.17 1.82
N ASN A 164 21.99 1.61 0.74
CA ASN A 164 20.53 1.79 0.65
C ASN A 164 20.12 1.96 -0.83
N ARG A 165 18.83 2.16 -1.10
CA ARG A 165 18.31 2.34 -2.46
C ARG A 165 18.89 3.56 -3.18
N TYR A 166 19.15 4.65 -2.48
CA TYR A 166 19.79 5.82 -3.07
C TYR A 166 21.21 5.52 -3.56
N SER A 167 22.04 4.88 -2.70
CA SER A 167 23.40 4.54 -3.08
C SER A 167 23.43 3.53 -4.23
N LYS A 168 22.50 2.58 -4.26
CA LYS A 168 22.37 1.62 -5.36
C LYS A 168 21.96 2.31 -6.66
N ALA A 169 20.94 3.15 -6.64
CA ALA A 169 20.51 3.92 -7.80
C ALA A 169 21.66 4.82 -8.34
N TRP A 170 22.40 5.46 -7.44
CA TRP A 170 23.55 6.27 -7.82
C TRP A 170 24.66 5.45 -8.50
N THR A 171 25.11 4.39 -7.84
CA THR A 171 26.30 3.63 -8.32
C THR A 171 25.98 2.77 -9.53
N GLN A 172 24.82 2.13 -9.56
CA GLN A 172 24.50 1.13 -10.59
C GLN A 172 23.75 1.71 -11.79
N ILE A 173 23.16 2.89 -11.66
CA ILE A 173 22.37 3.51 -12.72
C ILE A 173 23.04 4.83 -13.16
N ILE A 174 23.12 5.82 -12.27
CA ILE A 174 23.54 7.18 -12.65
C ILE A 174 25.05 7.21 -12.97
N ALA A 175 25.90 6.82 -12.02
CA ALA A 175 27.35 6.86 -12.19
C ALA A 175 27.85 5.85 -13.23
N ALA A 176 27.18 4.72 -13.39
CA ALA A 176 27.49 3.72 -14.40
C ALA A 176 27.00 4.12 -15.81
N GLY A 177 26.22 5.18 -15.96
CA GLY A 177 25.58 5.52 -17.23
C GLY A 177 24.64 4.43 -17.76
N ALA A 178 24.19 3.54 -16.87
CA ALA A 178 23.27 2.47 -17.26
C ALA A 178 21.88 3.02 -17.55
N PRO A 179 21.16 2.46 -18.53
CA PRO A 179 19.78 2.85 -18.72
C PRO A 179 18.97 2.50 -17.48
N HIS A 180 18.16 3.43 -17.02
CA HIS A 180 17.17 3.17 -15.96
C HIS A 180 16.09 2.25 -16.54
N GLY A 181 16.35 0.95 -16.48
CA GLY A 181 15.61 -0.05 -17.24
C GLY A 181 14.16 -0.18 -16.77
N ASN A 182 13.22 0.06 -17.69
CA ASN A 182 11.83 -0.34 -17.51
C ASN A 182 11.64 -1.83 -17.75
N PHE A 183 12.64 -2.48 -18.35
CA PHE A 183 12.61 -3.89 -18.76
C PHE A 183 13.93 -4.55 -18.37
N GLY A 184 13.89 -5.83 -18.13
CA GLY A 184 15.07 -6.65 -17.91
C GLY A 184 15.28 -7.05 -16.45
N SER A 185 16.49 -7.41 -16.10
CA SER A 185 16.89 -8.03 -14.83
C SER A 185 16.83 -7.09 -13.62
N ASP A 186 16.67 -5.79 -13.82
CA ASP A 186 16.48 -4.87 -12.69
C ASP A 186 15.05 -4.96 -12.17
N SER A 187 14.86 -5.89 -11.23
CA SER A 187 13.60 -6.10 -10.53
C SER A 187 13.41 -5.14 -9.34
N ASP A 188 14.42 -4.30 -9.02
CA ASP A 188 14.35 -3.40 -7.89
C ASP A 188 13.49 -2.16 -8.19
N VAL A 189 12.20 -2.33 -7.99
CA VAL A 189 11.20 -1.26 -8.18
C VAL A 189 11.46 -0.05 -7.27
N PHE A 190 12.11 -0.26 -6.13
CA PHE A 190 12.43 0.82 -5.18
C PHE A 190 13.63 1.63 -5.63
N CYS A 191 14.63 1.04 -6.29
CA CYS A 191 15.66 1.81 -6.96
C CYS A 191 15.10 2.67 -8.10
N LYS A 192 14.14 2.14 -8.84
CA LYS A 192 13.42 2.89 -9.87
C LYS A 192 12.56 4.01 -9.29
N LEU A 193 12.09 3.86 -8.06
CA LEU A 193 11.31 4.88 -7.34
C LEU A 193 12.16 6.11 -6.99
N VAL A 194 13.47 5.94 -6.73
CA VAL A 194 14.35 7.01 -6.26
C VAL A 194 14.23 8.32 -7.05
N PRO A 195 14.34 8.36 -8.38
CA PRO A 195 14.23 9.63 -9.12
C PRO A 195 12.85 10.26 -9.03
N PHE A 196 11.78 9.47 -8.99
CA PHE A 196 10.41 9.99 -8.84
C PHE A 196 10.18 10.58 -7.46
N TRP A 197 10.69 9.90 -6.41
CA TRP A 197 10.60 10.40 -5.05
C TRP A 197 11.45 11.66 -4.84
N GLN A 198 12.60 11.76 -5.49
CA GLN A 198 13.40 12.99 -5.47
C GLN A 198 12.67 14.19 -6.08
N LEU A 199 11.89 13.98 -7.13
CA LEU A 199 11.05 15.04 -7.72
C LEU A 199 9.91 15.45 -6.79
N GLU A 200 9.36 14.55 -6.00
CA GLU A 200 8.33 14.87 -5.01
C GLU A 200 8.88 15.71 -3.85
N LEU A 201 10.14 15.45 -3.45
CA LEU A 201 10.80 16.19 -2.38
C LEU A 201 11.28 17.59 -2.79
N TYR A 202 11.44 17.85 -4.09
CA TYR A 202 11.98 19.11 -4.63
C TYR A 202 10.90 20.14 -4.83
#